data_9241f820a8125bed1d2184b2c451d6e8
#
_entry.id   9241f820a8125bed1d2184b2c451d6e8
#
_cell.length_a   1.000
_cell.length_b   1.000
_cell.length_c   1.000
_cell.angle_alpha   90.00
_cell.angle_beta   90.00
_cell.angle_gamma   90.00
#
_symmetry.space_group_name_H-M   'P 1'
#
loop_
_entity.id
_entity.type
_entity.pdbx_description
1 polymer ?
#
loop_
_entity_poly.entity_id
_entity_poly.type
_entity_poly.pdbx_seq_one_letter_code
_entity_poly.pdbx_strand_id
1 'polypeptide(L)'
;KSIIDRVEFTNNYHKKFVDLVNEIIENKSFNQHLYFELTLDVNTMQRELGYDGIMSYARDNLRGFTTTDYQLLINFLPELKNILNEQDDYVLMHRYNQSIRDCDYMFNRHLGTLSEMENSLRKKMHNPFFCFSSGVRVIVSLPILVLHWFGFISDETTRKVKCNWFVKLINIIVTLVSFAGGLMSIIMGWNDFWKMIFKM
;
A
#
# COMPACT_ATOMS: atom_id res chain seq x y z
N LYS A 1 -5.00 5.06 -3.04
CA LYS A 1 -3.74 5.18 -3.79
C LYS A 1 -3.59 3.95 -4.67
N SER A 2 -3.10 4.11 -5.91
CA SER A 2 -2.73 2.98 -6.75
C SER A 2 -1.48 2.27 -6.18
N ILE A 3 -1.18 1.05 -6.63
CA ILE A 3 0.08 0.38 -6.21
C ILE A 3 1.29 1.18 -6.70
N ILE A 4 1.20 1.77 -7.88
CA ILE A 4 2.27 2.61 -8.44
C ILE A 4 2.55 3.81 -7.53
N ASP A 5 1.51 4.53 -7.11
CA ASP A 5 1.66 5.68 -6.19
C ASP A 5 2.30 5.26 -4.85
N ARG A 6 1.97 4.05 -4.37
CA ARG A 6 2.52 3.49 -3.13
C ARG A 6 4.00 3.16 -3.27
N VAL A 7 4.39 2.53 -4.38
CA VAL A 7 5.79 2.22 -4.70
C VAL A 7 6.60 3.51 -4.83
N GLU A 8 6.09 4.50 -5.57
CA GLU A 8 6.76 5.79 -5.76
C GLU A 8 6.94 6.53 -4.43
N PHE A 9 5.89 6.59 -3.61
CA PHE A 9 5.95 7.20 -2.28
C PHE A 9 6.98 6.52 -1.39
N THR A 10 6.98 5.18 -1.34
CA THR A 10 7.92 4.41 -0.53
C THR A 10 9.36 4.61 -1.00
N ASN A 11 9.62 4.54 -2.31
CA ASN A 11 10.95 4.76 -2.86
C ASN A 11 11.48 6.18 -2.59
N ASN A 12 10.62 7.19 -2.76
CA ASN A 12 11.00 8.58 -2.50
C ASN A 12 11.33 8.81 -1.02
N TYR A 13 10.51 8.26 -0.12
CA TYR A 13 10.77 8.36 1.32
C TYR A 13 12.04 7.61 1.72
N HIS A 14 12.23 6.38 1.24
CA HIS A 14 13.43 5.57 1.48
C HIS A 14 14.69 6.29 1.00
N LYS A 15 14.67 6.85 -0.23
CA LYS A 15 15.79 7.63 -0.75
C LYS A 15 16.15 8.80 0.16
N LYS A 16 15.16 9.62 0.56
CA LYS A 16 15.39 10.74 1.47
C LYS A 16 15.96 10.28 2.82
N PHE A 17 15.50 9.14 3.33
CA PHE A 17 16.02 8.56 4.56
C PHE A 17 17.51 8.18 4.42
N VAL A 18 17.86 7.47 3.32
CA VAL A 18 19.26 7.09 3.03
C VAL A 18 20.13 8.33 2.83
N ASP A 19 19.66 9.34 2.09
CA ASP A 19 20.39 10.59 1.87
C ASP A 19 20.69 11.30 3.20
N LEU A 20 19.71 11.38 4.11
CA LEU A 20 19.91 11.96 5.45
C LEU A 20 20.93 11.16 6.27
N VAL A 21 20.83 9.82 6.26
CA VAL A 21 21.77 8.95 6.99
C VAL A 21 23.18 9.10 6.45
N ASN A 22 23.36 9.15 5.13
CA ASN A 22 24.69 9.34 4.52
C ASN A 22 25.28 10.72 4.87
N GLU A 23 24.48 11.79 4.86
CA GLU A 23 24.96 13.10 5.30
C GLU A 23 25.43 13.08 6.76
N ILE A 24 24.72 12.38 7.65
CA ILE A 24 25.10 12.27 9.06
C ILE A 24 26.40 11.47 9.24
N ILE A 25 26.52 10.32 8.55
CA ILE A 25 27.63 9.39 8.74
C ILE A 25 28.89 9.85 8.01
N GLU A 26 28.76 10.23 6.72
CA GLU A 26 29.89 10.53 5.85
C GLU A 26 30.33 11.99 5.98
N ASN A 27 29.37 12.91 5.95
CA ASN A 27 29.66 14.36 5.94
C ASN A 27 29.66 14.97 7.34
N LYS A 28 29.31 14.21 8.38
CA LYS A 28 29.17 14.69 9.76
C LYS A 28 28.32 15.96 9.86
N SER A 29 27.31 16.05 9.02
CA SER A 29 26.38 17.18 8.92
C SER A 29 24.93 16.73 9.08
N PHE A 30 24.08 17.60 9.62
CA PHE A 30 22.66 17.32 9.80
C PHE A 30 21.82 18.21 8.89
N ASN A 31 21.20 17.62 7.89
CA ASN A 31 20.30 18.33 6.98
C ASN A 31 18.92 18.50 7.61
N GLN A 32 18.70 19.66 8.21
CA GLN A 32 17.46 20.02 8.89
C GLN A 32 16.24 19.99 7.95
N HIS A 33 16.41 20.42 6.70
CA HIS A 33 15.32 20.45 5.72
C HIS A 33 14.85 19.04 5.36
N LEU A 34 15.79 18.15 5.06
CA LEU A 34 15.50 16.76 4.72
C LEU A 34 14.87 16.01 5.91
N TYR A 35 15.39 16.25 7.13
CA TYR A 35 14.81 15.70 8.35
C TYR A 35 13.36 16.19 8.56
N PHE A 36 13.09 17.47 8.29
CA PHE A 36 11.75 18.04 8.41
C PHE A 36 10.77 17.39 7.41
N GLU A 37 11.17 17.21 6.14
CA GLU A 37 10.36 16.52 5.14
C GLU A 37 10.03 15.08 5.56
N LEU A 38 11.02 14.32 6.04
CA LEU A 38 10.81 12.97 6.56
C LEU A 38 9.84 12.96 7.75
N THR A 39 9.96 13.94 8.65
CA THR A 39 9.10 14.05 9.83
C THR A 39 7.64 14.36 9.46
N LEU A 40 7.41 15.19 8.44
CA LEU A 40 6.05 15.48 7.96
C LEU A 40 5.34 14.20 7.47
N ASP A 41 6.06 13.35 6.79
CA ASP A 41 5.50 12.16 6.16
C ASP A 41 5.61 10.88 7.01
N VAL A 42 6.29 10.91 8.16
CA VAL A 42 6.59 9.70 8.96
C VAL A 42 5.36 8.90 9.34
N ASN A 43 4.28 9.57 9.77
CA ASN A 43 3.03 8.91 10.15
C ASN A 43 2.33 8.28 8.93
N THR A 44 2.42 8.92 7.78
CA THR A 44 1.86 8.41 6.53
C THR A 44 2.67 7.23 6.05
N MET A 45 4.00 7.29 6.15
CA MET A 45 4.91 6.20 5.79
C MET A 45 4.73 5.00 6.74
N GLN A 46 4.63 5.22 8.04
CA GLN A 46 4.39 4.14 9.00
C GLN A 46 3.06 3.40 8.73
N ARG A 47 2.01 4.12 8.37
CA ARG A 47 0.73 3.51 7.95
C ARG A 47 0.85 2.75 6.63
N GLU A 48 1.64 3.26 5.69
CA GLU A 48 1.92 2.61 4.42
C GLU A 48 2.66 1.29 4.62
N LEU A 49 3.66 1.27 5.49
CA LEU A 49 4.43 0.09 5.85
C LEU A 49 3.58 -0.98 6.57
N GLY A 50 2.57 -0.56 7.33
CA GLY A 50 1.71 -1.48 8.08
C GLY A 50 2.50 -2.45 8.94
N TYR A 51 2.29 -3.76 8.75
CA TYR A 51 3.02 -4.80 9.49
C TYR A 51 4.51 -4.84 9.17
N ASP A 52 4.93 -4.44 7.96
CA ASP A 52 6.34 -4.40 7.60
C ASP A 52 7.12 -3.39 8.43
N GLY A 53 6.46 -2.32 8.90
CA GLY A 53 7.05 -1.28 9.74
C GLY A 53 7.05 -1.57 11.25
N ILE A 54 6.59 -2.77 11.66
CA ILE A 54 6.48 -3.14 13.08
C ILE A 54 7.44 -4.29 13.39
N MET A 55 8.26 -4.10 14.40
CA MET A 55 9.04 -5.18 15.01
C MET A 55 8.21 -5.83 16.11
N SER A 56 8.13 -7.17 16.12
CA SER A 56 7.35 -7.91 17.13
C SER A 56 7.80 -7.59 18.55
N TYR A 57 9.10 -7.36 18.73
CA TYR A 57 9.66 -6.84 19.98
C TYR A 57 10.94 -6.07 19.70
N ALA A 58 11.22 -5.06 20.54
CA ALA A 58 12.49 -4.39 20.61
C ALA A 58 12.98 -4.46 22.06
N ARG A 59 14.25 -4.84 22.27
CA ARG A 59 14.86 -4.92 23.60
C ARG A 59 15.92 -3.84 23.74
N ASP A 60 15.74 -2.98 24.73
CA ASP A 60 16.76 -2.04 25.15
C ASP A 60 17.63 -2.72 26.25
N ASN A 61 18.79 -3.20 25.87
CA ASN A 61 19.69 -3.87 26.81
C ASN A 61 20.31 -2.92 27.85
N LEU A 62 20.39 -1.62 27.54
CA LEU A 62 20.94 -0.62 28.45
C LEU A 62 19.95 -0.24 29.55
N ARG A 63 18.67 -0.15 29.19
CA ARG A 63 17.59 0.23 30.11
C ARG A 63 16.82 -0.97 30.68
N GLY A 64 17.09 -2.18 30.18
CA GLY A 64 16.53 -3.43 30.70
C GLY A 64 15.05 -3.66 30.42
N PHE A 65 14.45 -2.96 29.46
CA PHE A 65 13.05 -3.17 29.10
C PHE A 65 12.86 -3.75 27.69
N THR A 66 11.73 -4.40 27.47
CA THR A 66 11.32 -4.95 26.18
C THR A 66 9.99 -4.30 25.80
N THR A 67 9.91 -3.79 24.58
CA THR A 67 8.68 -3.22 23.99
C THR A 67 8.15 -4.18 22.93
N THR A 68 6.86 -4.45 22.94
CA THR A 68 6.17 -5.20 21.87
C THR A 68 5.57 -4.24 20.86
N ASP A 69 5.36 -4.72 19.63
CA ASP A 69 4.77 -3.95 18.53
C ASP A 69 5.50 -2.60 18.27
N TYR A 70 6.84 -2.67 18.29
CA TYR A 70 7.67 -1.50 18.18
C TYR A 70 7.63 -0.93 16.76
N GLN A 71 7.11 0.28 16.62
CA GLN A 71 7.08 1.02 15.35
C GLN A 71 8.46 1.62 15.08
N LEU A 72 9.24 0.92 14.25
CA LEU A 72 10.67 1.24 14.08
C LEU A 72 10.88 2.65 13.57
N LEU A 73 10.23 3.04 12.47
CA LEU A 73 10.51 4.32 11.79
C LEU A 73 10.17 5.53 12.65
N ILE A 74 8.98 5.54 13.27
CA ILE A 74 8.53 6.66 14.13
C ILE A 74 9.45 6.84 15.33
N ASN A 75 9.91 5.74 15.93
CA ASN A 75 10.74 5.81 17.12
C ASN A 75 12.22 6.09 16.81
N PHE A 76 12.71 5.62 15.66
CA PHE A 76 14.11 5.78 15.29
C PHE A 76 14.43 7.13 14.63
N LEU A 77 13.51 7.69 13.82
CA LEU A 77 13.73 8.95 13.12
C LEU A 77 14.18 10.10 14.04
N PRO A 78 13.59 10.29 15.25
CA PRO A 78 14.05 11.31 16.20
C PRO A 78 15.47 11.06 16.74
N GLU A 79 15.89 9.78 16.84
CA GLU A 79 17.22 9.41 17.37
C GLU A 79 18.36 9.81 16.40
N LEU A 80 18.08 9.99 15.10
CA LEU A 80 19.08 10.40 14.10
C LEU A 80 19.80 11.70 14.47
N LYS A 81 19.12 12.61 15.20
CA LYS A 81 19.75 13.86 15.67
C LYS A 81 20.90 13.64 16.65
N ASN A 82 20.83 12.56 17.42
CA ASN A 82 21.80 12.29 18.49
C ASN A 82 23.08 11.65 17.95
N ILE A 83 23.03 11.05 16.75
CA ILE A 83 24.17 10.32 16.16
C ILE A 83 25.42 11.20 16.08
N LEU A 84 25.27 12.47 15.70
CA LEU A 84 26.40 13.39 15.58
C LEU A 84 27.12 13.67 16.91
N ASN A 85 26.35 13.69 18.00
CA ASN A 85 26.88 13.96 19.34
C ASN A 85 27.47 12.72 20.01
N GLU A 86 27.16 11.53 19.52
CA GLU A 86 27.45 10.24 20.13
C GLU A 86 28.40 9.38 19.28
N GLN A 87 29.07 9.99 18.28
CA GLN A 87 29.98 9.28 17.35
C GLN A 87 31.13 8.57 18.00
N ASP A 88 31.59 9.06 19.14
CA ASP A 88 32.71 8.47 19.89
C ASP A 88 32.32 7.27 20.76
N ASP A 89 31.02 7.05 20.97
CA ASP A 89 30.49 5.88 21.69
C ASP A 89 30.28 4.70 20.75
N TYR A 90 31.18 3.73 20.80
CA TYR A 90 31.13 2.53 19.96
C TYR A 90 29.85 1.72 20.15
N VAL A 91 29.31 1.62 21.36
CA VAL A 91 28.14 0.83 21.68
C VAL A 91 26.87 1.49 21.08
N LEU A 92 26.75 2.81 21.23
CA LEU A 92 25.67 3.59 20.67
C LEU A 92 25.74 3.59 19.15
N MET A 93 26.90 3.79 18.56
CA MET A 93 27.08 3.74 17.11
C MET A 93 26.75 2.37 16.51
N HIS A 94 27.11 1.28 17.21
CA HIS A 94 26.70 -0.07 16.77
C HIS A 94 25.16 -0.22 16.74
N ARG A 95 24.49 0.28 17.78
CA ARG A 95 23.02 0.29 17.87
C ARG A 95 22.38 1.13 16.76
N TYR A 96 22.87 2.34 16.49
CA TYR A 96 22.35 3.18 15.41
C TYR A 96 22.53 2.51 14.05
N ASN A 97 23.71 1.95 13.78
CA ASN A 97 23.98 1.23 12.54
C ASN A 97 23.05 0.00 12.38
N GLN A 98 22.70 -0.68 13.46
CA GLN A 98 21.73 -1.77 13.41
C GLN A 98 20.34 -1.25 13.09
N SER A 99 19.87 -0.19 13.76
CA SER A 99 18.55 0.40 13.50
C SER A 99 18.42 0.96 12.08
N ILE A 100 19.51 1.54 11.54
CA ILE A 100 19.56 1.99 10.14
C ILE A 100 19.35 0.82 9.18
N ARG A 101 20.08 -0.29 9.40
CA ARG A 101 19.90 -1.51 8.58
C ARG A 101 18.51 -2.10 8.70
N ASP A 102 17.94 -2.10 9.91
CA ASP A 102 16.60 -2.61 10.14
C ASP A 102 15.55 -1.77 9.41
N CYS A 103 15.72 -0.43 9.37
CA CYS A 103 14.90 0.46 8.55
C CYS A 103 15.06 0.16 7.05
N ASP A 104 16.27 -0.04 6.56
CA ASP A 104 16.53 -0.37 5.16
C ASP A 104 15.87 -1.71 4.77
N TYR A 105 16.02 -2.75 5.58
CA TYR A 105 15.35 -4.03 5.37
C TYR A 105 13.83 -3.92 5.38
N MET A 106 13.27 -3.09 6.26
CA MET A 106 11.85 -2.83 6.33
C MET A 106 11.32 -2.22 5.03
N PHE A 107 11.99 -1.19 4.49
CA PHE A 107 11.61 -0.59 3.21
C PHE A 107 11.69 -1.58 2.06
N ASN A 108 12.81 -2.32 1.97
CA ASN A 108 13.01 -3.31 0.91
C ASN A 108 11.98 -4.45 0.98
N ARG A 109 11.64 -4.94 2.18
CA ARG A 109 10.58 -5.94 2.38
C ARG A 109 9.23 -5.42 1.93
N HIS A 110 8.89 -4.18 2.29
CA HIS A 110 7.63 -3.57 1.87
C HIS A 110 7.54 -3.38 0.35
N LEU A 111 8.62 -2.92 -0.30
CA LEU A 111 8.69 -2.83 -1.75
C LEU A 111 8.53 -4.21 -2.42
N GLY A 112 9.11 -5.26 -1.84
CA GLY A 112 8.90 -6.65 -2.27
C GLY A 112 7.43 -7.05 -2.20
N THR A 113 6.74 -6.74 -1.09
CA THR A 113 5.30 -6.99 -0.91
C THR A 113 4.47 -6.25 -1.96
N LEU A 114 4.77 -4.98 -2.23
CA LEU A 114 4.09 -4.20 -3.26
C LEU A 114 4.30 -4.78 -4.67
N SER A 115 5.51 -5.23 -4.98
CA SER A 115 5.84 -5.90 -6.25
C SER A 115 5.06 -7.21 -6.42
N GLU A 116 4.95 -8.02 -5.38
CA GLU A 116 4.12 -9.24 -5.41
C GLU A 116 2.64 -8.93 -5.64
N MET A 117 2.12 -7.89 -4.99
CA MET A 117 0.76 -7.42 -5.21
C MET A 117 0.53 -6.97 -6.65
N GLU A 118 1.46 -6.19 -7.22
CA GLU A 118 1.39 -5.76 -8.62
C GLU A 118 1.39 -6.96 -9.57
N ASN A 119 2.31 -7.89 -9.39
CA ASN A 119 2.41 -9.10 -10.22
C ASN A 119 1.14 -9.97 -10.12
N SER A 120 0.57 -10.09 -8.92
CA SER A 120 -0.69 -10.81 -8.70
C SER A 120 -1.85 -10.14 -9.44
N LEU A 121 -1.95 -8.82 -9.38
CA LEU A 121 -2.98 -8.08 -10.11
C LEU A 121 -2.78 -8.19 -11.62
N ARG A 122 -1.56 -8.05 -12.11
CA ARG A 122 -1.22 -8.18 -13.52
C ARG A 122 -1.65 -9.55 -14.07
N LYS A 123 -1.34 -10.64 -13.34
CA LYS A 123 -1.81 -11.99 -13.69
C LYS A 123 -3.35 -12.10 -13.72
N LYS A 124 -4.04 -11.50 -12.75
CA LYS A 124 -5.50 -11.50 -12.69
C LYS A 124 -6.14 -10.70 -13.82
N MET A 125 -5.51 -9.60 -14.24
CA MET A 125 -6.00 -8.78 -15.37
C MET A 125 -5.95 -9.48 -16.72
N HIS A 126 -5.10 -10.49 -16.90
CA HIS A 126 -5.10 -11.33 -18.10
C HIS A 126 -6.27 -12.32 -18.17
N ASN A 127 -7.02 -12.46 -17.07
CA ASN A 127 -8.22 -13.30 -17.04
C ASN A 127 -9.47 -12.45 -17.39
N PRO A 128 -10.11 -12.65 -18.57
CA PRO A 128 -11.27 -11.86 -18.98
C PRO A 128 -12.44 -11.99 -18.01
N PHE A 129 -12.61 -13.16 -17.36
CA PHE A 129 -13.64 -13.35 -16.33
C PHE A 129 -13.39 -12.50 -15.10
N PHE A 130 -12.14 -12.31 -14.70
CA PHE A 130 -11.80 -11.45 -13.59
C PHE A 130 -12.09 -9.98 -13.91
N CYS A 131 -11.72 -9.52 -15.10
CA CYS A 131 -12.00 -8.16 -15.56
C CYS A 131 -13.50 -7.88 -15.65
N PHE A 132 -14.26 -8.82 -16.21
CA PHE A 132 -15.71 -8.72 -16.30
C PHE A 132 -16.37 -8.71 -14.92
N SER A 133 -16.01 -9.65 -14.05
CA SER A 133 -16.52 -9.71 -12.67
C SER A 133 -16.19 -8.44 -11.87
N SER A 134 -15.00 -7.88 -12.08
CA SER A 134 -14.58 -6.63 -11.43
C SER A 134 -15.43 -5.45 -11.92
N GLY A 135 -15.73 -5.37 -13.22
CA GLY A 135 -16.62 -4.37 -13.81
C GLY A 135 -18.05 -4.46 -13.25
N VAL A 136 -18.61 -5.67 -13.22
CA VAL A 136 -19.94 -5.90 -12.63
C VAL A 136 -20.00 -5.52 -11.16
N ARG A 137 -18.92 -5.83 -10.40
CA ARG A 137 -18.83 -5.47 -8.99
C ARG A 137 -18.87 -3.95 -8.77
N VAL A 138 -18.25 -3.17 -9.64
CA VAL A 138 -18.32 -1.71 -9.59
C VAL A 138 -19.75 -1.25 -9.82
N ILE A 139 -20.41 -1.75 -10.85
CA ILE A 139 -21.80 -1.39 -11.20
C ILE A 139 -22.75 -1.72 -10.04
N VAL A 140 -22.67 -2.91 -9.46
CA VAL A 140 -23.51 -3.34 -8.31
C VAL A 140 -23.25 -2.48 -7.07
N SER A 141 -22.02 -1.97 -6.90
CA SER A 141 -21.67 -1.10 -5.77
C SER A 141 -22.02 0.38 -5.99
N LEU A 142 -22.34 0.81 -7.23
CA LEU A 142 -22.65 2.21 -7.55
C LEU A 142 -23.78 2.80 -6.68
N PRO A 143 -24.92 2.14 -6.45
CA PRO A 143 -25.97 2.71 -5.60
C PRO A 143 -25.49 3.00 -4.17
N ILE A 144 -24.64 2.12 -3.61
CA ILE A 144 -24.06 2.29 -2.27
C ILE A 144 -23.07 3.47 -2.25
N LEU A 145 -22.27 3.61 -3.31
CA LEU A 145 -21.32 4.71 -3.46
C LEU A 145 -22.04 6.05 -3.62
N VAL A 146 -23.13 6.09 -4.37
CA VAL A 146 -23.96 7.30 -4.54
C VAL A 146 -24.59 7.70 -3.20
N LEU A 147 -25.16 6.78 -2.45
CA LEU A 147 -25.72 7.06 -1.13
C LEU A 147 -24.64 7.53 -0.13
N HIS A 148 -23.46 6.96 -0.20
CA HIS A 148 -22.32 7.44 0.58
C HIS A 148 -21.91 8.87 0.17
N TRP A 149 -21.84 9.17 -1.12
CA TRP A 149 -21.47 10.50 -1.61
C TRP A 149 -22.47 11.59 -1.19
N PHE A 150 -23.76 11.25 -1.11
CA PHE A 150 -24.79 12.14 -0.58
C PHE A 150 -24.81 12.21 0.97
N GLY A 151 -23.89 11.50 1.66
CA GLY A 151 -23.80 11.53 3.12
C GLY A 151 -24.86 10.70 3.86
N PHE A 152 -25.67 9.89 3.15
CA PHE A 152 -26.70 9.03 3.77
C PHE A 152 -26.10 7.80 4.47
N ILE A 153 -24.88 7.40 4.14
CA ILE A 153 -24.22 6.19 4.66
C ILE A 153 -22.79 6.54 5.05
N SER A 154 -22.37 6.13 6.27
CA SER A 154 -21.00 6.32 6.75
C SER A 154 -20.00 5.35 6.07
N ASP A 155 -18.71 5.68 6.13
CA ASP A 155 -17.60 4.85 5.62
C ASP A 155 -17.62 3.45 6.23
N GLU A 156 -17.89 3.35 7.52
CA GLU A 156 -17.92 2.08 8.23
C GLU A 156 -19.08 1.19 7.76
N THR A 157 -20.26 1.77 7.55
CA THR A 157 -21.43 1.07 7.01
C THR A 157 -21.19 0.62 5.59
N THR A 158 -20.61 1.48 4.75
CA THR A 158 -20.24 1.16 3.36
C THR A 158 -19.28 -0.04 3.31
N ARG A 159 -18.28 -0.08 4.20
CA ARG A 159 -17.34 -1.20 4.30
C ARG A 159 -18.02 -2.49 4.77
N LYS A 160 -18.88 -2.42 5.80
CA LYS A 160 -19.65 -3.58 6.30
C LYS A 160 -20.56 -4.18 5.23
N VAL A 161 -21.28 -3.33 4.48
CA VAL A 161 -22.17 -3.77 3.41
C VAL A 161 -21.39 -4.43 2.27
N LYS A 162 -20.26 -3.85 1.82
CA LYS A 162 -19.41 -4.44 0.76
C LYS A 162 -18.79 -5.78 1.17
N CYS A 163 -18.54 -5.98 2.46
CA CYS A 163 -17.99 -7.24 2.99
C CYS A 163 -19.06 -8.29 3.30
N ASN A 164 -20.35 -7.94 3.25
CA ASN A 164 -21.44 -8.84 3.59
C ASN A 164 -21.51 -10.00 2.57
N TRP A 165 -21.67 -11.22 3.08
CA TRP A 165 -21.85 -12.44 2.28
C TRP A 165 -22.98 -12.33 1.26
N PHE A 166 -24.09 -11.71 1.63
CA PHE A 166 -25.25 -11.51 0.74
C PHE A 166 -24.90 -10.66 -0.48
N VAL A 167 -24.16 -9.58 -0.31
CA VAL A 167 -23.68 -8.71 -1.41
C VAL A 167 -22.71 -9.48 -2.31
N LYS A 168 -21.87 -10.35 -1.75
CA LYS A 168 -20.99 -11.22 -2.53
C LYS A 168 -21.79 -12.22 -3.38
N LEU A 169 -22.83 -12.83 -2.80
CA LEU A 169 -23.71 -13.76 -3.52
C LEU A 169 -24.45 -13.07 -4.68
N ILE A 170 -25.07 -11.92 -4.42
CA ILE A 170 -25.75 -11.13 -5.46
C ILE A 170 -24.75 -10.77 -6.57
N ASN A 171 -23.55 -10.36 -6.23
CA ASN A 171 -22.54 -10.01 -7.22
C ASN A 171 -22.16 -11.21 -8.11
N ILE A 172 -22.07 -12.42 -7.57
CA ILE A 172 -21.82 -13.64 -8.33
C ILE A 172 -22.98 -13.91 -9.29
N ILE A 173 -24.22 -13.85 -8.81
CA ILE A 173 -25.42 -14.11 -9.63
C ILE A 173 -25.52 -13.08 -10.77
N VAL A 174 -25.38 -11.79 -10.46
CA VAL A 174 -25.43 -10.73 -11.48
C VAL A 174 -24.30 -10.91 -12.49
N THR A 175 -23.09 -11.29 -12.06
CA THR A 175 -21.96 -11.54 -12.96
C THR A 175 -22.28 -12.68 -13.93
N LEU A 176 -22.84 -13.80 -13.44
CA LEU A 176 -23.20 -14.95 -14.28
C LEU A 176 -24.30 -14.61 -15.29
N VAL A 177 -25.36 -13.94 -14.83
CA VAL A 177 -26.48 -13.53 -15.70
C VAL A 177 -26.03 -12.52 -16.75
N SER A 178 -25.24 -11.53 -16.37
CA SER A 178 -24.70 -10.52 -17.30
C SER A 178 -23.76 -11.13 -18.33
N PHE A 179 -22.94 -12.09 -17.92
CA PHE A 179 -22.04 -12.80 -18.81
C PHE A 179 -22.82 -13.66 -19.84
N ALA A 180 -23.81 -14.43 -19.37
CA ALA A 180 -24.69 -15.22 -20.24
C ALA A 180 -25.49 -14.33 -21.22
N GLY A 181 -26.06 -13.22 -20.73
CA GLY A 181 -26.75 -12.24 -21.54
C GLY A 181 -25.86 -11.59 -22.60
N GLY A 182 -24.63 -11.23 -22.22
CA GLY A 182 -23.63 -10.70 -23.14
C GLY A 182 -23.25 -11.68 -24.24
N LEU A 183 -23.04 -12.96 -23.90
CA LEU A 183 -22.79 -14.02 -24.91
C LEU A 183 -23.99 -14.19 -25.86
N MET A 184 -25.21 -14.27 -25.32
CA MET A 184 -26.42 -14.37 -26.15
C MET A 184 -26.57 -13.18 -27.10
N SER A 185 -26.32 -11.96 -26.61
CA SER A 185 -26.37 -10.74 -27.44
C SER A 185 -25.36 -10.77 -28.57
N ILE A 186 -24.15 -11.25 -28.32
CA ILE A 186 -23.11 -11.40 -29.34
C ILE A 186 -23.54 -12.45 -30.38
N ILE A 187 -24.04 -13.60 -29.94
CA ILE A 187 -24.47 -14.69 -30.86
C ILE A 187 -25.66 -14.25 -31.72
N MET A 188 -26.66 -13.60 -31.11
CA MET A 188 -27.83 -13.14 -31.81
C MET A 188 -27.55 -11.94 -32.74
N GLY A 189 -26.72 -11.00 -32.30
CA GLY A 189 -26.32 -9.82 -33.05
C GLY A 189 -25.29 -10.10 -34.15
N TRP A 190 -24.62 -11.26 -34.14
CA TRP A 190 -23.55 -11.59 -35.06
C TRP A 190 -24.04 -11.61 -36.53
N ASN A 191 -25.16 -12.22 -36.80
CA ASN A 191 -25.75 -12.29 -38.15
C ASN A 191 -26.17 -10.90 -38.66
N ASP A 192 -26.71 -10.05 -37.80
CA ASP A 192 -27.15 -8.70 -38.19
C ASP A 192 -25.93 -7.77 -38.37
N PHE A 193 -24.90 -7.91 -37.57
CA PHE A 193 -23.62 -7.23 -37.73
C PHE A 193 -22.98 -7.55 -39.09
N TRP A 194 -22.90 -8.82 -39.49
CA TRP A 194 -22.35 -9.22 -40.79
C TRP A 194 -23.20 -8.71 -41.96
N LYS A 195 -24.53 -8.74 -41.85
CA LYS A 195 -25.43 -8.16 -42.84
C LYS A 195 -25.22 -6.66 -43.01
N MET A 196 -24.93 -5.94 -41.92
CA MET A 196 -24.65 -4.50 -41.95
C MET A 196 -23.33 -4.18 -42.63
N ILE A 197 -22.26 -4.95 -42.38
CA ILE A 197 -20.95 -4.73 -42.98
C ILE A 197 -20.89 -5.13 -44.45
N PHE A 198 -21.52 -6.22 -44.83
CA PHE A 198 -21.51 -6.75 -46.22
C PHE A 198 -22.69 -6.32 -47.08
N LYS A 199 -23.52 -5.41 -46.60
CA LYS A 199 -24.60 -4.79 -47.37
C LYS A 199 -24.14 -3.51 -48.07
N MET A 200 -22.86 -3.44 -48.39
CA MET A 200 -22.28 -2.49 -49.34
C MET A 200 -22.19 -3.10 -50.70
#